data_2baf0a2a92f41a8df5e892255c385643
#
_entry.id   2baf0a2a92f41a8df5e892255c385643
#
_cell.length_a   1.000
_cell.length_b   1.000
_cell.length_c   1.000
_cell.angle_alpha   90.00
_cell.angle_beta   90.00
_cell.angle_gamma   90.00
#
_symmetry.space_group_name_H-M   'P 1'
#
loop_
_entity.id
_entity.type
_entity.pdbx_description
1 polymer ?
#
loop_
_entity_poly.entity_id
_entity_poly.type
_entity_poly.pdbx_seq_one_letter_code
_entity_poly.pdbx_strand_id
1 'polypeptide(L)'
;MTSTTSPTAVDATAVVESVAELVRENYVFPDAARQLAELLRRRNAEGAYRTGSAEELAEAVTADLRSVNGDLHLALQFHAEPVPPDRGSAVLAAMRRDFDASLGGVPRVELLDGGVAVLEIGPKMFPLDWAAQPLTAALSLVAPARALVLDLRRNTGGDPNTVAFVCGYLLDGRTHLMTMLSRQGAVAEQSWTPPFVPGARFGASKPLYVLTSGKTFSAGEELAYDLQQVGRAEVVGEATRGGAHPRDGWTVHPHLELSVPVARGVSPVSGTNWEGTGVRPDVPCDADAALDRALSLAVARLA
;
A
#
# COMPACT_ATOMS: atom_id res chain seq x y z
N MET A 1 30.42 7.15 39.72
CA MET A 1 29.37 6.15 39.40
C MET A 1 28.54 6.75 38.30
N THR A 2 28.91 6.50 37.06
CA THR A 2 28.16 6.93 35.87
C THR A 2 27.04 5.92 35.68
N SER A 3 25.80 6.38 35.89
CA SER A 3 24.58 5.61 35.59
C SER A 3 24.55 5.36 34.08
N THR A 4 24.85 4.15 33.67
CA THR A 4 24.58 3.65 32.32
C THR A 4 23.07 3.38 32.25
N THR A 5 22.27 4.39 31.91
CA THR A 5 20.91 4.20 31.44
C THR A 5 21.01 3.36 30.17
N SER A 6 20.37 2.18 30.18
CA SER A 6 20.23 1.32 28.99
C SER A 6 19.62 2.16 27.87
N PRO A 7 20.13 2.13 26.64
CA PRO A 7 19.66 3.02 25.56
C PRO A 7 18.20 2.78 25.10
N THR A 8 17.48 1.86 25.74
CA THR A 8 16.11 1.47 25.43
C THR A 8 15.12 1.74 26.54
N ALA A 9 15.48 2.51 27.59
CA ALA A 9 14.52 2.86 28.65
C ALA A 9 13.47 3.83 28.08
N VAL A 10 12.24 3.33 27.93
CA VAL A 10 11.10 4.07 27.41
C VAL A 10 10.23 4.56 28.56
N ASP A 11 9.94 5.86 28.62
CA ASP A 11 8.83 6.36 29.40
C ASP A 11 7.52 6.02 28.69
N ALA A 12 7.01 4.82 28.96
CA ALA A 12 5.78 4.32 28.32
C ALA A 12 4.60 5.27 28.54
N THR A 13 4.51 5.92 29.70
CA THR A 13 3.43 6.85 30.02
C THR A 13 3.45 8.07 29.10
N ALA A 14 4.61 8.68 28.92
CA ALA A 14 4.77 9.84 28.05
C ALA A 14 4.56 9.48 26.57
N VAL A 15 5.08 8.32 26.13
CA VAL A 15 4.89 7.83 24.74
C VAL A 15 3.40 7.59 24.46
N VAL A 16 2.69 6.88 25.32
CA VAL A 16 1.28 6.55 25.12
C VAL A 16 0.41 7.81 25.12
N GLU A 17 0.71 8.81 25.95
CA GLU A 17 -0.02 10.09 25.92
C GLU A 17 0.23 10.84 24.60
N SER A 18 1.47 10.87 24.09
CA SER A 18 1.79 11.46 22.80
C SER A 18 1.06 10.73 21.65
N VAL A 19 1.02 9.39 21.70
CA VAL A 19 0.27 8.58 20.73
C VAL A 19 -1.22 8.89 20.78
N ALA A 20 -1.82 8.94 21.98
CA ALA A 20 -3.24 9.23 22.14
C ALA A 20 -3.62 10.62 21.59
N GLU A 21 -2.77 11.63 21.83
CA GLU A 21 -3.00 12.98 21.32
C GLU A 21 -2.89 13.05 19.80
N LEU A 22 -1.81 12.49 19.22
CA LEU A 22 -1.60 12.45 17.76
C LEU A 22 -2.72 11.71 17.04
N VAL A 23 -3.17 10.58 17.56
CA VAL A 23 -4.32 9.83 17.02
C VAL A 23 -5.59 10.68 17.10
N ARG A 24 -5.87 11.29 18.25
CA ARG A 24 -7.05 12.15 18.45
C ARG A 24 -7.10 13.30 17.44
N GLU A 25 -5.96 13.89 17.13
CA GLU A 25 -5.86 15.05 16.23
C GLU A 25 -5.86 14.69 14.75
N ASN A 26 -5.19 13.61 14.38
CA ASN A 26 -4.82 13.34 12.98
C ASN A 26 -5.58 12.18 12.35
N TYR A 27 -6.08 11.19 13.14
CA TYR A 27 -6.72 10.02 12.53
C TYR A 27 -7.96 10.42 11.74
N VAL A 28 -8.06 9.89 10.51
CA VAL A 28 -9.08 10.26 9.52
C VAL A 28 -10.52 10.03 9.99
N PHE A 29 -10.76 9.15 10.96
CA PHE A 29 -12.07 8.86 11.55
C PHE A 29 -12.21 9.53 12.93
N PRO A 30 -12.84 10.72 13.06
CA PRO A 30 -12.86 11.49 14.32
C PRO A 30 -13.47 10.73 15.50
N ASP A 31 -14.50 9.93 15.26
CA ASP A 31 -15.18 9.18 16.31
C ASP A 31 -14.30 8.04 16.83
N ALA A 32 -13.70 7.26 15.92
CA ALA A 32 -12.72 6.23 16.29
C ALA A 32 -11.49 6.84 16.96
N ALA A 33 -11.03 8.01 16.49
CA ALA A 33 -9.91 8.73 17.08
C ALA A 33 -10.15 9.06 18.57
N ARG A 34 -11.35 9.55 18.92
CA ARG A 34 -11.72 9.82 20.32
C ARG A 34 -11.74 8.54 21.16
N GLN A 35 -12.40 7.49 20.65
CA GLN A 35 -12.49 6.19 21.33
C GLN A 35 -11.11 5.59 21.59
N LEU A 36 -10.21 5.65 20.60
CA LEU A 36 -8.84 5.15 20.70
C LEU A 36 -8.02 5.94 21.73
N ALA A 37 -8.10 7.28 21.71
CA ALA A 37 -7.39 8.11 22.66
C ALA A 37 -7.83 7.84 24.09
N GLU A 38 -9.14 7.69 24.33
CA GLU A 38 -9.70 7.34 25.63
C GLU A 38 -9.29 5.92 26.07
N LEU A 39 -9.30 4.96 25.14
CA LEU A 39 -8.85 3.60 25.40
C LEU A 39 -7.38 3.57 25.83
N LEU A 40 -6.49 4.22 25.07
CA LEU A 40 -5.07 4.26 25.36
C LEU A 40 -4.79 4.90 26.74
N ARG A 41 -5.42 6.05 27.07
CA ARG A 41 -5.27 6.72 28.36
C ARG A 41 -5.75 5.86 29.53
N ARG A 42 -6.90 5.22 29.39
CA ARG A 42 -7.44 4.33 30.42
C ARG A 42 -6.50 3.15 30.66
N ARG A 43 -6.08 2.45 29.61
CA ARG A 43 -5.16 1.31 29.73
C ARG A 43 -3.79 1.70 30.29
N ASN A 44 -3.32 2.91 29.95
CA ASN A 44 -2.10 3.45 30.52
C ASN A 44 -2.23 3.68 32.05
N ALA A 45 -3.35 4.25 32.49
CA ALA A 45 -3.64 4.42 33.91
C ALA A 45 -3.76 3.09 34.68
N GLU A 46 -4.28 2.04 34.02
CA GLU A 46 -4.37 0.66 34.54
C GLU A 46 -3.00 -0.04 34.54
N GLY A 47 -1.96 0.55 33.93
CA GLY A 47 -0.62 -0.01 33.87
C GLY A 47 -0.43 -1.09 32.80
N ALA A 48 -1.32 -1.17 31.79
CA ALA A 48 -1.28 -2.16 30.72
C ALA A 48 -0.01 -2.07 29.83
N TYR A 49 0.62 -0.90 29.80
CA TYR A 49 1.83 -0.63 29.01
C TYR A 49 3.12 -0.59 29.84
N ARG A 50 3.11 -1.17 31.05
CA ARG A 50 4.32 -1.36 31.86
C ARG A 50 5.12 -2.53 31.29
N THR A 51 5.86 -2.25 30.20
CA THR A 51 6.65 -3.24 29.46
C THR A 51 8.14 -3.04 29.70
N GLY A 52 8.95 -4.05 29.42
CA GLY A 52 10.40 -4.01 29.58
C GLY A 52 11.13 -3.36 28.42
N SER A 53 10.48 -3.19 27.26
CA SER A 53 11.13 -2.73 26.04
C SER A 53 10.24 -1.85 25.15
N ALA A 54 10.85 -1.08 24.25
CA ALA A 54 10.15 -0.30 23.22
C ALA A 54 9.37 -1.19 22.24
N GLU A 55 9.90 -2.38 21.95
CA GLU A 55 9.27 -3.35 21.03
C GLU A 55 7.97 -3.89 21.61
N GLU A 56 7.97 -4.36 22.88
CA GLU A 56 6.76 -4.82 23.58
C GLU A 56 5.72 -3.69 23.70
N LEU A 57 6.16 -2.44 23.97
CA LEU A 57 5.28 -1.29 23.99
C LEU A 57 4.61 -1.06 22.63
N ALA A 58 5.39 -1.14 21.56
CA ALA A 58 4.88 -0.97 20.19
C ALA A 58 3.82 -2.01 19.83
N GLU A 59 4.05 -3.28 20.19
CA GLU A 59 3.10 -4.38 19.97
C GLU A 59 1.79 -4.16 20.74
N ALA A 60 1.90 -3.88 22.05
CA ALA A 60 0.74 -3.69 22.91
C ALA A 60 -0.12 -2.49 22.48
N VAL A 61 0.52 -1.35 22.18
CA VAL A 61 -0.18 -0.15 21.71
C VAL A 61 -0.81 -0.38 20.33
N THR A 62 -0.11 -1.06 19.41
CA THR A 62 -0.65 -1.38 18.08
C THR A 62 -1.87 -2.28 18.16
N ALA A 63 -1.88 -3.27 19.05
CA ALA A 63 -3.04 -4.12 19.27
C ALA A 63 -4.28 -3.30 19.69
N ASP A 64 -4.10 -2.35 20.62
CA ASP A 64 -5.19 -1.47 21.06
C ASP A 64 -5.60 -0.47 19.98
N LEU A 65 -4.66 0.09 19.21
CA LEU A 65 -4.94 0.98 18.08
C LEU A 65 -5.82 0.32 17.01
N ARG A 66 -5.63 -0.97 16.76
CA ARG A 66 -6.41 -1.74 15.78
C ARG A 66 -7.72 -2.30 16.32
N SER A 67 -7.95 -2.24 17.62
CA SER A 67 -9.11 -2.90 18.26
C SER A 67 -10.46 -2.29 17.90
N VAL A 68 -10.52 -1.04 17.44
CA VAL A 68 -11.78 -0.33 17.17
C VAL A 68 -12.29 -0.62 15.75
N ASN A 69 -11.44 -0.51 14.74
CA ASN A 69 -11.87 -0.66 13.34
C ASN A 69 -10.92 -1.46 12.45
N GLY A 70 -9.87 -2.05 13.03
CA GLY A 70 -8.96 -2.96 12.31
C GLY A 70 -8.02 -2.29 11.31
N ASP A 71 -7.89 -0.96 11.31
CA ASP A 71 -7.07 -0.22 10.34
C ASP A 71 -5.58 -0.62 10.43
N LEU A 72 -5.07 -1.27 9.38
CA LEU A 72 -3.73 -1.84 9.36
C LEU A 72 -2.62 -0.79 9.23
N HIS A 73 -2.94 0.40 8.72
CA HIS A 73 -1.99 1.49 8.65
C HIS A 73 -1.84 2.23 10.00
N LEU A 74 -2.77 2.03 10.95
CA LEU A 74 -2.68 2.58 12.29
C LEU A 74 -1.84 1.66 13.17
N ALA A 75 -0.62 2.11 13.54
CA ALA A 75 0.33 1.30 14.28
C ALA A 75 1.41 2.15 14.97
N LEU A 76 1.87 1.71 16.12
CA LEU A 76 3.14 2.12 16.72
C LEU A 76 4.20 1.12 16.26
N GLN A 77 5.20 1.60 15.53
CA GLN A 77 6.25 0.77 14.91
C GLN A 77 7.55 0.89 15.71
N PHE A 78 8.15 -0.24 16.04
CA PHE A 78 9.48 -0.32 16.63
C PHE A 78 10.55 -0.36 15.54
N HIS A 79 11.63 0.37 15.75
CA HIS A 79 12.84 0.38 14.92
C HIS A 79 14.04 0.00 15.76
N ALA A 80 14.77 -1.05 15.38
CA ALA A 80 15.98 -1.50 16.08
C ALA A 80 17.06 -0.42 16.10
N GLU A 81 17.20 0.31 14.99
CA GLU A 81 18.03 1.52 14.92
C GLU A 81 17.19 2.76 15.19
N PRO A 82 17.75 3.80 15.82
CA PRO A 82 17.04 5.04 16.06
C PRO A 82 16.48 5.65 14.78
N VAL A 83 15.24 6.10 14.83
CA VAL A 83 14.61 6.85 13.73
C VAL A 83 15.41 8.12 13.50
N PRO A 84 16.01 8.33 12.31
CA PRO A 84 16.83 9.49 12.03
C PRO A 84 16.04 10.79 12.18
N PRO A 85 16.66 11.89 12.67
CA PRO A 85 16.02 13.20 12.70
C PRO A 85 15.54 13.65 11.31
N ASP A 86 16.32 13.35 10.27
CA ASP A 86 15.92 13.49 8.86
C ASP A 86 15.42 12.13 8.33
N ARG A 87 14.27 11.71 8.85
CA ARG A 87 13.63 10.46 8.46
C ARG A 87 13.30 10.43 6.97
N GLY A 88 12.89 11.56 6.39
CA GLY A 88 12.53 11.64 4.98
C GLY A 88 13.68 11.18 4.08
N SER A 89 14.87 11.70 4.29
CA SER A 89 16.07 11.30 3.51
C SER A 89 16.46 9.84 3.75
N ALA A 90 16.33 9.31 4.96
CA ALA A 90 16.66 7.92 5.25
C ALA A 90 15.67 6.95 4.56
N VAL A 91 14.37 7.24 4.59
CA VAL A 91 13.33 6.47 3.89
C VAL A 91 13.56 6.53 2.38
N LEU A 92 13.82 7.71 1.82
CA LEU A 92 14.12 7.87 0.40
C LEU A 92 15.39 7.11 -0.01
N ALA A 93 16.44 7.12 0.81
CA ALA A 93 17.67 6.36 0.54
C ALA A 93 17.42 4.84 0.56
N ALA A 94 16.58 4.33 1.48
CA ALA A 94 16.18 2.93 1.51
C ALA A 94 15.35 2.57 0.28
N MET A 95 14.35 3.39 -0.06
CA MET A 95 13.55 3.20 -1.27
C MET A 95 14.40 3.24 -2.54
N ARG A 96 15.43 4.09 -2.59
CA ARG A 96 16.34 4.17 -3.74
C ARG A 96 17.14 2.88 -3.90
N ARG A 97 17.63 2.30 -2.81
CA ARG A 97 18.31 0.98 -2.87
C ARG A 97 17.38 -0.12 -3.39
N ASP A 98 16.12 -0.16 -2.90
CA ASP A 98 15.12 -1.11 -3.38
C ASP A 98 14.81 -0.89 -4.87
N PHE A 99 14.71 0.36 -5.30
CA PHE A 99 14.50 0.74 -6.69
C PHE A 99 15.63 0.25 -7.60
N ASP A 100 16.88 0.52 -7.23
CA ASP A 100 18.05 0.10 -8.00
C ASP A 100 18.17 -1.43 -8.04
N ALA A 101 17.86 -2.13 -6.94
CA ALA A 101 17.90 -3.59 -6.84
C ALA A 101 16.76 -4.29 -7.62
N SER A 102 15.69 -3.58 -7.97
CA SER A 102 14.52 -4.11 -8.67
C SER A 102 14.38 -3.62 -10.12
N LEU A 103 15.48 -3.19 -10.75
CA LEU A 103 15.48 -2.63 -12.10
C LEU A 103 14.45 -1.50 -12.27
N GLY A 104 14.38 -0.59 -11.28
CA GLY A 104 13.46 0.52 -11.34
C GLY A 104 12.00 0.17 -11.02
N GLY A 105 11.80 -0.91 -10.27
CA GLY A 105 10.45 -1.40 -9.91
C GLY A 105 9.84 -2.36 -10.93
N VAL A 106 10.64 -2.86 -11.87
CA VAL A 106 10.22 -3.80 -12.93
C VAL A 106 11.13 -5.03 -12.92
N PRO A 107 11.03 -5.92 -11.93
CA PRO A 107 11.94 -7.05 -11.78
C PRO A 107 11.76 -8.14 -12.86
N ARG A 108 10.62 -8.15 -13.57
CA ARG A 108 10.34 -9.15 -14.62
C ARG A 108 9.52 -8.56 -15.75
N VAL A 109 10.00 -8.76 -17.00
CA VAL A 109 9.24 -8.60 -18.24
C VAL A 109 9.54 -9.83 -19.10
N GLU A 110 8.51 -10.55 -19.49
CA GLU A 110 8.66 -11.79 -20.23
C GLU A 110 7.52 -11.96 -21.24
N LEU A 111 7.83 -12.48 -22.43
CA LEU A 111 6.84 -12.89 -23.42
C LEU A 111 6.81 -14.43 -23.46
N LEU A 112 5.68 -15.00 -23.15
CA LEU A 112 5.45 -16.45 -23.16
C LEU A 112 4.80 -16.91 -24.47
N ASP A 113 4.78 -18.23 -24.67
CA ASP A 113 4.12 -18.85 -25.81
C ASP A 113 2.64 -18.41 -25.90
N GLY A 114 2.13 -18.30 -27.13
CA GLY A 114 0.77 -17.80 -27.37
C GLY A 114 0.65 -16.27 -27.35
N GLY A 115 1.74 -15.53 -27.12
CA GLY A 115 1.78 -14.06 -27.12
C GLY A 115 1.25 -13.44 -25.83
N VAL A 116 1.32 -14.14 -24.70
CA VAL A 116 0.99 -13.64 -23.38
C VAL A 116 2.22 -13.02 -22.76
N ALA A 117 2.16 -11.73 -22.39
CA ALA A 117 3.23 -11.07 -21.66
C ALA A 117 3.00 -11.20 -20.14
N VAL A 118 4.09 -11.32 -19.38
CA VAL A 118 4.13 -11.20 -17.92
C VAL A 118 4.95 -9.97 -17.57
N LEU A 119 4.36 -9.09 -16.80
CA LEU A 119 5.02 -7.88 -16.25
C LEU A 119 4.88 -7.91 -14.74
N GLU A 120 5.98 -7.96 -14.00
CA GLU A 120 5.98 -7.79 -12.57
C GLU A 120 6.31 -6.33 -12.20
N ILE A 121 5.47 -5.72 -11.35
CA ILE A 121 5.74 -4.42 -10.73
C ILE A 121 5.94 -4.64 -9.24
N GLY A 122 7.13 -4.36 -8.75
CA GLY A 122 7.50 -4.62 -7.36
C GLY A 122 8.96 -4.25 -7.04
N PRO A 123 9.35 -4.30 -5.78
CA PRO A 123 8.53 -4.63 -4.58
C PRO A 123 7.61 -3.48 -4.13
N LYS A 124 7.68 -2.31 -4.79
CA LYS A 124 6.90 -1.11 -4.45
C LYS A 124 6.41 -0.38 -5.69
N MET A 125 5.37 0.42 -5.53
CA MET A 125 5.06 1.55 -6.40
C MET A 125 6.02 2.68 -6.02
N PHE A 126 7.20 2.73 -6.66
CA PHE A 126 8.18 3.79 -6.40
C PHE A 126 7.66 5.15 -6.86
N PRO A 127 8.20 6.28 -6.31
CA PRO A 127 7.83 7.61 -6.74
C PRO A 127 7.84 7.77 -8.26
N LEU A 128 6.82 8.40 -8.82
CA LEU A 128 6.62 8.46 -10.27
C LEU A 128 7.79 9.14 -11.01
N ASP A 129 8.43 10.13 -10.40
CA ASP A 129 9.62 10.79 -10.95
C ASP A 129 10.81 9.84 -11.14
N TRP A 130 10.89 8.75 -10.38
CA TRP A 130 11.87 7.69 -10.56
C TRP A 130 11.38 6.59 -11.51
N ALA A 131 10.13 6.16 -11.31
CA ALA A 131 9.58 4.95 -11.93
C ALA A 131 9.02 5.18 -13.34
N ALA A 132 8.76 6.43 -13.74
CA ALA A 132 8.13 6.71 -15.03
C ALA A 132 8.91 6.15 -16.23
N GLN A 133 10.25 6.28 -16.23
CA GLN A 133 11.07 5.81 -17.34
C GLN A 133 11.11 4.26 -17.46
N PRO A 134 11.46 3.50 -16.40
CA PRO A 134 11.45 2.03 -16.49
C PRO A 134 10.06 1.46 -16.74
N LEU A 135 8.99 2.03 -16.14
CA LEU A 135 7.62 1.60 -16.40
C LEU A 135 7.19 1.90 -17.84
N THR A 136 7.54 3.07 -18.38
CA THR A 136 7.29 3.38 -19.81
C THR A 136 7.94 2.37 -20.73
N ALA A 137 9.20 2.02 -20.48
CA ALA A 137 9.93 1.03 -21.29
C ALA A 137 9.24 -0.35 -21.20
N ALA A 138 8.93 -0.82 -19.99
CA ALA A 138 8.31 -2.12 -19.77
C ALA A 138 6.89 -2.21 -20.38
N LEU A 139 6.05 -1.21 -20.13
CA LEU A 139 4.67 -1.15 -20.62
C LEU A 139 4.62 -1.01 -22.16
N SER A 140 5.56 -0.25 -22.75
CA SER A 140 5.70 -0.15 -24.22
C SER A 140 6.16 -1.48 -24.81
N LEU A 141 7.06 -2.21 -24.13
CA LEU A 141 7.56 -3.51 -24.57
C LEU A 141 6.44 -4.56 -24.60
N VAL A 142 5.55 -4.58 -23.61
CA VAL A 142 4.43 -5.52 -23.54
C VAL A 142 3.19 -5.05 -24.32
N ALA A 143 3.18 -3.80 -24.81
CA ALA A 143 2.05 -3.25 -25.55
C ALA A 143 1.58 -4.10 -26.76
N PRO A 144 2.44 -4.74 -27.59
CA PRO A 144 2.01 -5.56 -28.70
C PRO A 144 1.52 -6.96 -28.31
N ALA A 145 1.67 -7.38 -27.03
CA ALA A 145 1.23 -8.70 -26.59
C ALA A 145 -0.28 -8.89 -26.78
N ARG A 146 -0.71 -10.15 -26.95
CA ARG A 146 -2.11 -10.51 -27.13
C ARG A 146 -2.90 -10.49 -25.82
N ALA A 147 -2.23 -10.80 -24.69
CA ALA A 147 -2.73 -10.69 -23.32
C ALA A 147 -1.62 -10.26 -22.38
N LEU A 148 -1.96 -9.71 -21.23
CA LEU A 148 -1.01 -9.28 -20.20
C LEU A 148 -1.40 -9.90 -18.85
N VAL A 149 -0.41 -10.46 -18.18
CA VAL A 149 -0.45 -10.82 -16.76
C VAL A 149 0.39 -9.80 -15.99
N LEU A 150 -0.24 -9.00 -15.15
CA LEU A 150 0.40 -8.03 -14.27
C LEU A 150 0.60 -8.65 -12.90
N ASP A 151 1.83 -8.91 -12.51
CA ASP A 151 2.15 -9.58 -11.24
C ASP A 151 2.43 -8.57 -10.12
N LEU A 152 1.51 -8.51 -9.15
CA LEU A 152 1.59 -7.65 -7.97
C LEU A 152 1.75 -8.45 -6.67
N ARG A 153 1.98 -9.77 -6.74
CA ARG A 153 2.04 -10.64 -5.55
C ARG A 153 3.09 -10.23 -4.53
N ARG A 154 4.14 -9.54 -4.94
CA ARG A 154 5.22 -9.04 -4.07
C ARG A 154 5.20 -7.52 -3.89
N ASN A 155 4.16 -6.83 -4.35
CA ASN A 155 4.07 -5.37 -4.25
C ASN A 155 3.47 -4.94 -2.90
N THR A 156 4.23 -4.17 -2.13
CA THR A 156 3.86 -3.70 -0.78
C THR A 156 3.35 -2.25 -0.75
N GLY A 157 3.00 -1.69 -1.91
CA GLY A 157 2.46 -0.33 -2.02
C GLY A 157 3.49 0.74 -2.35
N GLY A 158 3.13 2.00 -2.16
CA GLY A 158 3.99 3.15 -2.45
C GLY A 158 3.20 4.35 -2.99
N ASP A 159 3.65 4.92 -4.13
CA ASP A 159 3.11 6.15 -4.69
C ASP A 159 1.82 5.92 -5.52
N PRO A 160 0.68 6.51 -5.17
CA PRO A 160 -0.57 6.41 -5.93
C PRO A 160 -0.48 7.09 -7.32
N ASN A 161 0.41 8.07 -7.51
CA ASN A 161 0.62 8.66 -8.84
C ASN A 161 1.20 7.64 -9.82
N THR A 162 2.01 6.71 -9.33
CA THR A 162 2.53 5.60 -10.13
C THR A 162 1.42 4.61 -10.49
N VAL A 163 0.45 4.38 -9.60
CA VAL A 163 -0.76 3.60 -9.90
C VAL A 163 -1.53 4.24 -11.06
N ALA A 164 -1.85 5.53 -10.95
CA ALA A 164 -2.57 6.26 -11.99
C ALA A 164 -1.81 6.25 -13.34
N PHE A 165 -0.49 6.37 -13.30
CA PHE A 165 0.36 6.30 -14.48
C PHE A 165 0.29 4.94 -15.18
N VAL A 166 0.38 3.84 -14.44
CA VAL A 166 0.22 2.46 -14.96
C VAL A 166 -1.18 2.26 -15.56
N CYS A 167 -2.23 2.70 -14.85
CA CYS A 167 -3.61 2.66 -15.35
C CYS A 167 -3.76 3.41 -16.68
N GLY A 168 -2.98 4.48 -16.92
CA GLY A 168 -2.97 5.22 -18.18
C GLY A 168 -2.51 4.40 -19.40
N TYR A 169 -1.77 3.31 -19.22
CA TYR A 169 -1.40 2.38 -20.30
C TYR A 169 -2.44 1.28 -20.52
N LEU A 170 -3.29 1.02 -19.54
CA LEU A 170 -4.19 -0.13 -19.50
C LEU A 170 -5.65 0.25 -19.77
N LEU A 171 -5.98 1.53 -19.62
CA LEU A 171 -7.33 2.09 -19.83
C LEU A 171 -7.33 3.06 -21.02
N ASP A 172 -8.49 3.21 -21.64
CA ASP A 172 -8.72 4.20 -22.69
C ASP A 172 -9.40 5.44 -22.09
N GLY A 173 -8.89 6.62 -22.47
CA GLY A 173 -9.44 7.89 -22.03
C GLY A 173 -9.11 8.26 -20.57
N ARG A 174 -9.75 9.35 -20.12
CA ARG A 174 -9.59 9.86 -18.76
C ARG A 174 -10.56 9.13 -17.82
N THR A 175 -10.02 8.33 -16.91
CA THR A 175 -10.80 7.53 -15.96
C THR A 175 -10.56 8.02 -14.54
N HIS A 176 -11.61 8.24 -13.76
CA HIS A 176 -11.54 8.52 -12.33
C HIS A 176 -11.27 7.22 -11.58
N LEU A 177 -10.16 7.15 -10.86
CA LEU A 177 -9.71 5.95 -10.16
C LEU A 177 -10.12 6.01 -8.69
N MET A 178 -9.73 7.06 -7.98
CA MET A 178 -9.94 7.17 -6.54
C MET A 178 -10.24 8.62 -6.12
N THR A 179 -11.07 8.79 -5.09
CA THR A 179 -11.26 10.05 -4.37
C THR A 179 -10.68 9.91 -2.96
N MET A 180 -9.77 10.79 -2.57
CA MET A 180 -9.27 10.88 -1.22
C MET A 180 -10.11 11.86 -0.42
N LEU A 181 -10.70 11.40 0.68
CA LEU A 181 -11.48 12.23 1.60
C LEU A 181 -10.65 12.57 2.84
N SER A 182 -10.68 13.83 3.22
CA SER A 182 -10.06 14.32 4.46
C SER A 182 -10.83 13.85 5.71
N ARG A 183 -10.26 14.12 6.88
CA ARG A 183 -10.89 13.91 8.19
C ARG A 183 -12.27 14.59 8.31
N GLN A 184 -12.49 15.73 7.63
CA GLN A 184 -13.76 16.46 7.62
C GLN A 184 -14.76 15.91 6.59
N GLY A 185 -14.39 14.86 5.85
CA GLY A 185 -15.19 14.28 4.77
C GLY A 185 -15.21 15.09 3.48
N ALA A 186 -14.40 16.15 3.39
CA ALA A 186 -14.22 16.91 2.15
C ALA A 186 -13.29 16.18 1.19
N VAL A 187 -13.49 16.40 -0.11
CA VAL A 187 -12.57 15.91 -1.13
C VAL A 187 -11.23 16.63 -0.97
N ALA A 188 -10.19 15.89 -0.64
CA ALA A 188 -8.83 16.39 -0.53
C ALA A 188 -8.10 16.27 -1.88
N GLU A 189 -8.28 15.14 -2.57
CA GLU A 189 -7.62 14.85 -3.85
C GLU A 189 -8.46 13.86 -4.66
N GLN A 190 -8.27 13.86 -5.97
CA GLN A 190 -8.82 12.86 -6.89
C GLN A 190 -7.72 12.31 -7.79
N SER A 191 -7.61 10.98 -7.83
CA SER A 191 -6.70 10.27 -8.74
C SER A 191 -7.41 9.96 -10.05
N TRP A 192 -6.79 10.35 -11.16
CA TRP A 192 -7.28 10.13 -12.52
C TRP A 192 -6.18 9.56 -13.39
N THR A 193 -6.53 8.72 -14.37
CA THR A 193 -5.55 8.38 -15.42
C THR A 193 -5.04 9.64 -16.09
N PRO A 194 -3.71 9.74 -16.37
CA PRO A 194 -3.16 10.88 -17.06
C PRO A 194 -3.73 10.99 -18.48
N PRO A 195 -3.92 12.21 -19.01
CA PRO A 195 -4.48 12.42 -20.35
C PRO A 195 -3.54 11.89 -21.45
N PHE A 196 -2.28 11.74 -21.12
CA PHE A 196 -1.23 11.24 -22.01
C PHE A 196 -0.23 10.38 -21.22
N VAL A 197 0.23 9.30 -21.85
CA VAL A 197 1.39 8.50 -21.41
C VAL A 197 2.34 8.35 -22.58
N PRO A 198 3.68 8.39 -22.36
CA PRO A 198 4.66 8.22 -23.42
C PRO A 198 4.70 6.77 -23.94
N GLY A 199 4.98 6.60 -25.24
CA GLY A 199 5.11 5.28 -25.85
C GLY A 199 3.79 4.60 -26.20
N ALA A 200 3.87 3.29 -26.45
CA ALA A 200 2.70 2.49 -26.84
C ALA A 200 1.87 2.07 -25.64
N ARG A 201 0.55 2.11 -25.75
CA ARG A 201 -0.38 1.61 -24.75
C ARG A 201 -0.71 0.13 -25.03
N PHE A 202 -0.88 -0.63 -23.95
CA PHE A 202 -1.50 -1.96 -24.04
C PHE A 202 -2.99 -1.84 -24.41
N GLY A 203 -3.68 -0.80 -23.87
CA GLY A 203 -5.06 -0.45 -24.17
C GLY A 203 -6.10 -1.24 -23.37
N ALA A 204 -7.37 -0.93 -23.60
CA ALA A 204 -8.48 -1.45 -22.80
C ALA A 204 -9.10 -2.75 -23.34
N SER A 205 -8.80 -3.16 -24.58
CA SER A 205 -9.56 -4.22 -25.26
C SER A 205 -8.96 -5.62 -25.10
N LYS A 206 -7.66 -5.74 -24.83
CA LYS A 206 -6.98 -7.03 -24.73
C LYS A 206 -7.11 -7.63 -23.33
N PRO A 207 -7.11 -8.99 -23.18
CA PRO A 207 -7.19 -9.63 -21.87
C PRO A 207 -6.09 -9.16 -20.93
N LEU A 208 -6.48 -8.83 -19.69
CA LEU A 208 -5.59 -8.40 -18.61
C LEU A 208 -5.95 -9.18 -17.34
N TYR A 209 -4.95 -9.77 -16.74
CA TYR A 209 -5.03 -10.49 -15.47
C TYR A 209 -4.09 -9.83 -14.47
N VAL A 210 -4.54 -9.65 -13.23
CA VAL A 210 -3.73 -9.09 -12.13
C VAL A 210 -3.52 -10.17 -11.08
N LEU A 211 -2.26 -10.51 -10.80
CA LEU A 211 -1.95 -11.50 -9.76
C LEU A 211 -1.78 -10.81 -8.41
N THR A 212 -2.46 -11.34 -7.40
CA THR A 212 -2.39 -10.86 -6.02
C THR A 212 -2.04 -11.96 -5.02
N SER A 213 -1.55 -11.57 -3.86
CA SER A 213 -1.30 -12.44 -2.70
C SER A 213 -1.61 -11.71 -1.40
N GLY A 214 -1.61 -12.43 -0.28
CA GLY A 214 -1.71 -11.83 1.06
C GLY A 214 -0.58 -10.86 1.42
N LYS A 215 0.46 -10.71 0.57
CA LYS A 215 1.54 -9.71 0.71
C LYS A 215 1.28 -8.43 -0.08
N THR A 216 0.39 -8.46 -1.07
CA THR A 216 -0.01 -7.27 -1.85
C THR A 216 -0.66 -6.27 -0.90
N PHE A 217 -0.19 -4.99 -0.89
CA PHE A 217 -0.61 -4.02 0.10
C PHE A 217 -0.68 -2.58 -0.45
N SER A 218 -1.56 -1.74 0.14
CA SER A 218 -1.65 -0.29 -0.10
C SER A 218 -1.77 0.06 -1.59
N ALA A 219 -0.88 0.90 -2.18
CA ALA A 219 -0.92 1.26 -3.60
C ALA A 219 -0.80 0.04 -4.56
N GLY A 220 -0.24 -1.10 -4.11
CA GLY A 220 -0.30 -2.35 -4.86
C GLY A 220 -1.71 -2.93 -4.93
N GLU A 221 -2.46 -2.80 -3.83
CA GLU A 221 -3.89 -3.15 -3.78
C GLU A 221 -4.73 -2.17 -4.61
N GLU A 222 -4.40 -0.86 -4.53
CA GLU A 222 -5.09 0.19 -5.30
C GLU A 222 -5.07 -0.11 -6.79
N LEU A 223 -3.91 -0.49 -7.35
CA LEU A 223 -3.82 -0.85 -8.76
C LEU A 223 -4.71 -2.04 -9.13
N ALA A 224 -4.71 -3.09 -8.32
CA ALA A 224 -5.56 -4.26 -8.54
C ALA A 224 -7.05 -3.88 -8.40
N TYR A 225 -7.38 -3.12 -7.36
CA TYR A 225 -8.74 -2.67 -7.07
C TYR A 225 -9.30 -1.77 -8.17
N ASP A 226 -8.56 -0.74 -8.56
CA ASP A 226 -9.01 0.21 -9.59
C ASP A 226 -9.30 -0.51 -10.91
N LEU A 227 -8.39 -1.38 -11.37
CA LEU A 227 -8.56 -2.15 -12.58
C LEU A 227 -9.75 -3.13 -12.49
N GLN A 228 -9.97 -3.76 -11.33
CA GLN A 228 -11.12 -4.63 -11.09
C GLN A 228 -12.43 -3.84 -11.09
N GLN A 229 -12.49 -2.72 -10.36
CA GLN A 229 -13.72 -1.94 -10.21
C GLN A 229 -14.22 -1.36 -11.53
N VAL A 230 -13.31 -0.93 -12.41
CA VAL A 230 -13.71 -0.46 -13.76
C VAL A 230 -13.91 -1.61 -14.76
N GLY A 231 -13.85 -2.86 -14.31
CA GLY A 231 -14.07 -4.04 -15.16
C GLY A 231 -12.95 -4.26 -16.19
N ARG A 232 -11.76 -3.73 -15.95
CA ARG A 232 -10.63 -3.81 -16.89
C ARG A 232 -9.86 -5.12 -16.78
N ALA A 233 -9.70 -5.65 -15.58
CA ALA A 233 -8.90 -6.83 -15.31
C ALA A 233 -9.64 -7.86 -14.47
N GLU A 234 -9.30 -9.13 -14.65
CA GLU A 234 -9.63 -10.21 -13.73
C GLU A 234 -8.49 -10.36 -12.70
N VAL A 235 -8.81 -10.30 -11.42
CA VAL A 235 -7.87 -10.50 -10.33
C VAL A 235 -7.78 -11.99 -10.01
N VAL A 236 -6.56 -12.54 -10.00
CA VAL A 236 -6.27 -13.97 -9.82
C VAL A 236 -5.31 -14.16 -8.65
N GLY A 237 -5.62 -15.06 -7.72
CA GLY A 237 -4.74 -15.37 -6.58
C GLY A 237 -5.44 -15.34 -5.24
N GLU A 238 -4.78 -14.75 -4.25
CA GLU A 238 -5.30 -14.61 -2.89
C GLU A 238 -5.88 -13.21 -2.66
N ALA A 239 -6.77 -13.09 -1.66
CA ALA A 239 -7.17 -11.79 -1.15
C ALA A 239 -5.93 -11.02 -0.65
N THR A 240 -5.90 -9.72 -0.91
CA THR A 240 -4.79 -8.86 -0.50
C THR A 240 -4.87 -8.49 0.97
N ARG A 241 -3.90 -7.76 1.49
CA ARG A 241 -3.74 -7.54 2.93
C ARG A 241 -4.81 -6.64 3.55
N GLY A 242 -5.36 -5.66 2.81
CA GLY A 242 -6.47 -4.83 3.28
C GLY A 242 -6.07 -3.50 3.93
N GLY A 243 -5.26 -2.69 3.25
CA GLY A 243 -4.90 -1.34 3.72
C GLY A 243 -5.13 -0.29 2.66
N ALA A 244 -6.17 0.55 2.83
CA ALA A 244 -6.62 1.52 1.83
C ALA A 244 -6.41 2.99 2.24
N HIS A 245 -5.94 3.25 3.45
CA HIS A 245 -5.88 4.61 3.98
C HIS A 245 -4.45 5.19 3.89
N PRO A 246 -4.24 6.32 3.18
CA PRO A 246 -2.96 7.03 3.20
C PRO A 246 -2.60 7.47 4.62
N ARG A 247 -1.33 7.30 4.97
CA ARG A 247 -0.88 7.54 6.34
C ARG A 247 0.30 8.52 6.39
N ASP A 248 0.40 9.25 7.51
CA ASP A 248 1.59 9.98 7.92
C ASP A 248 2.28 9.28 9.08
N GLY A 249 3.52 9.66 9.38
CA GLY A 249 4.31 9.08 10.43
C GLY A 249 4.91 10.13 11.37
N TRP A 250 4.84 9.88 12.68
CA TRP A 250 5.38 10.72 13.74
C TRP A 250 6.38 9.96 14.61
N THR A 251 7.57 10.51 14.78
CA THR A 251 8.54 9.96 15.75
C THR A 251 8.11 10.38 17.14
N VAL A 252 7.71 9.42 17.99
CA VAL A 252 7.29 9.66 19.38
C VAL A 252 8.36 9.24 20.40
N HIS A 253 9.37 8.50 19.96
CA HIS A 253 10.55 8.11 20.74
C HIS A 253 11.68 7.77 19.75
N PRO A 254 12.97 7.82 20.10
CA PRO A 254 14.04 7.48 19.16
C PRO A 254 13.87 6.16 18.42
N HIS A 255 13.24 5.16 19.02
CA HIS A 255 12.98 3.85 18.42
C HIS A 255 11.52 3.59 18.07
N LEU A 256 10.61 4.59 18.22
CA LEU A 256 9.18 4.41 18.01
C LEU A 256 8.62 5.45 17.06
N GLU A 257 7.94 4.98 16.04
CA GLU A 257 7.21 5.77 15.06
C GLU A 257 5.74 5.42 15.09
N LEU A 258 4.88 6.43 15.26
CA LEU A 258 3.45 6.30 15.12
C LEU A 258 3.05 6.51 13.65
N SER A 259 2.36 5.55 13.08
CA SER A 259 1.71 5.62 11.76
C SER A 259 0.23 5.89 11.95
N VAL A 260 -0.29 6.99 11.36
CA VAL A 260 -1.71 7.37 11.46
C VAL A 260 -2.28 7.65 10.08
N PRO A 261 -3.37 6.97 9.69
CA PRO A 261 -4.14 7.32 8.51
C PRO A 261 -4.74 8.72 8.58
N VAL A 262 -4.42 9.58 7.61
CA VAL A 262 -4.84 10.99 7.57
C VAL A 262 -5.90 11.28 6.51
N ALA A 263 -6.12 10.33 5.60
CA ALA A 263 -7.16 10.39 4.58
C ALA A 263 -7.74 8.99 4.33
N ARG A 264 -8.86 8.91 3.62
CA ARG A 264 -9.44 7.64 3.18
C ARG A 264 -9.76 7.66 1.69
N GLY A 265 -9.36 6.60 1.00
CA GLY A 265 -9.75 6.38 -0.38
C GLY A 265 -11.21 5.96 -0.51
N VAL A 266 -11.89 6.44 -1.55
CA VAL A 266 -13.23 6.01 -1.94
C VAL A 266 -13.27 5.85 -3.46
N SER A 267 -13.53 4.64 -3.93
CA SER A 267 -13.70 4.37 -5.36
C SER A 267 -14.97 5.03 -5.88
N PRO A 268 -14.92 5.72 -7.01
CA PRO A 268 -16.11 6.31 -7.63
C PRO A 268 -17.10 5.25 -8.17
N VAL A 269 -16.66 4.00 -8.32
CA VAL A 269 -17.49 2.89 -8.83
C VAL A 269 -18.22 2.19 -7.70
N SER A 270 -17.50 1.73 -6.66
CA SER A 270 -18.10 0.99 -5.55
C SER A 270 -18.64 1.87 -4.41
N GLY A 271 -18.19 3.13 -4.32
CA GLY A 271 -18.50 4.01 -3.18
C GLY A 271 -17.77 3.63 -1.89
N THR A 272 -16.84 2.67 -1.97
CA THR A 272 -16.05 2.15 -0.83
C THR A 272 -14.61 1.90 -1.22
N ASN A 273 -13.87 1.11 -0.44
CA ASN A 273 -12.49 0.70 -0.69
C ASN A 273 -12.24 -0.73 -0.15
N TRP A 274 -10.99 -1.17 -0.12
CA TRP A 274 -10.57 -2.51 0.31
C TRP A 274 -10.06 -2.57 1.77
N GLU A 275 -10.26 -1.51 2.57
CA GLU A 275 -9.80 -1.50 3.96
C GLU A 275 -10.36 -2.68 4.76
N GLY A 276 -9.49 -3.38 5.49
CA GLY A 276 -9.84 -4.50 6.35
C GLY A 276 -10.27 -5.78 5.63
N THR A 277 -10.60 -5.73 4.34
CA THR A 277 -11.08 -6.89 3.56
C THR A 277 -10.09 -7.38 2.51
N GLY A 278 -9.20 -6.50 2.07
CA GLY A 278 -8.37 -6.72 0.89
C GLY A 278 -9.16 -6.67 -0.41
N VAL A 279 -8.45 -6.66 -1.52
CA VAL A 279 -9.02 -6.89 -2.85
C VAL A 279 -9.29 -8.40 -2.98
N ARG A 280 -10.54 -8.76 -3.14
CA ARG A 280 -10.94 -10.16 -3.32
C ARG A 280 -10.73 -10.55 -4.77
N PRO A 281 -10.01 -11.67 -5.05
CA PRO A 281 -9.79 -12.10 -6.41
C PRO A 281 -11.10 -12.58 -7.07
N ASP A 282 -11.23 -12.34 -8.37
CA ASP A 282 -12.31 -12.89 -9.19
C ASP A 282 -12.11 -14.40 -9.39
N VAL A 283 -10.84 -14.83 -9.44
CA VAL A 283 -10.43 -16.23 -9.57
C VAL A 283 -9.52 -16.59 -8.38
N PRO A 284 -10.11 -17.05 -7.27
CA PRO A 284 -9.34 -17.41 -6.08
C PRO A 284 -8.50 -18.67 -6.28
N CYS A 285 -7.24 -18.59 -5.89
CA CYS A 285 -6.28 -19.71 -5.83
C CYS A 285 -5.07 -19.31 -4.98
N ASP A 286 -4.23 -20.28 -4.63
CA ASP A 286 -2.97 -20.02 -3.94
C ASP A 286 -2.08 -19.09 -4.78
N ALA A 287 -1.35 -18.19 -4.11
CA ALA A 287 -0.49 -17.22 -4.78
C ALA A 287 0.54 -17.88 -5.71
N ASP A 288 1.09 -19.04 -5.34
CA ASP A 288 2.07 -19.76 -6.15
C ASP A 288 1.45 -20.33 -7.43
N ALA A 289 0.16 -20.69 -7.41
CA ALA A 289 -0.57 -21.21 -8.57
C ALA A 289 -1.17 -20.10 -9.46
N ALA A 290 -1.18 -18.83 -9.00
CA ALA A 290 -1.89 -17.75 -9.66
C ALA A 290 -1.39 -17.47 -11.09
N LEU A 291 -0.07 -17.57 -11.32
CA LEU A 291 0.48 -17.36 -12.67
C LEU A 291 -0.02 -18.41 -13.65
N ASP A 292 0.08 -19.70 -13.34
CA ASP A 292 -0.38 -20.79 -14.21
C ASP A 292 -1.88 -20.71 -14.46
N ARG A 293 -2.64 -20.29 -13.43
CA ARG A 293 -4.07 -20.08 -13.55
C ARG A 293 -4.41 -18.94 -14.52
N ALA A 294 -3.75 -17.80 -14.38
CA ALA A 294 -3.93 -16.67 -15.29
C ALA A 294 -3.53 -16.98 -16.73
N LEU A 295 -2.43 -17.73 -16.93
CA LEU A 295 -2.01 -18.17 -18.24
C LEU A 295 -3.04 -19.10 -18.90
N SER A 296 -3.61 -20.02 -18.15
CA SER A 296 -4.67 -20.90 -18.63
C SER A 296 -5.91 -20.12 -19.08
N LEU A 297 -6.31 -19.09 -18.31
CA LEU A 297 -7.41 -18.18 -18.66
C LEU A 297 -7.09 -17.36 -19.92
N ALA A 298 -5.86 -16.84 -20.02
CA ALA A 298 -5.41 -16.07 -21.17
C ALA A 298 -5.46 -16.91 -22.45
N VAL A 299 -4.94 -18.12 -22.41
CA VAL A 299 -4.97 -19.05 -23.57
C VAL A 299 -6.41 -19.35 -23.99
N ALA A 300 -7.28 -19.68 -23.04
CA ALA A 300 -8.69 -19.95 -23.33
C ALA A 300 -9.42 -18.74 -23.96
N ARG A 301 -9.05 -17.50 -23.56
CA ARG A 301 -9.66 -16.26 -24.09
C ARG A 301 -9.14 -15.90 -25.48
N LEU A 302 -7.95 -16.35 -25.84
CA LEU A 302 -7.28 -16.05 -27.12
C LEU A 302 -7.54 -17.10 -28.22
N ALA A 303 -8.08 -18.27 -27.82
CA ALA A 303 -8.50 -19.34 -28.72
C ALA A 303 -9.79 -18.98 -29.47
#